data_dbf6b72c0ecc8426d4c79c8101dbf034
#
_entry.id   dbf6b72c0ecc8426d4c79c8101dbf034
#
_cell.length_a   1.000
_cell.length_b   1.000
_cell.length_c   1.000
_cell.angle_alpha   90.00
_cell.angle_beta   90.00
_cell.angle_gamma   90.00
#
_symmetry.space_group_name_H-M   'P 1'
#
loop_
_entity.id
_entity.type
_entity.pdbx_description
1 polymer ?
#
loop_
_entity_poly.entity_id
_entity_poly.type
_entity_poly.pdbx_seq_one_letter_code
_entity_poly.pdbx_strand_id
1 'polypeptide(L)'
;MKVEQIYTGCLAQGAYYIKSKNEVAIIDPLREIKPYLERSERDGAKIKYIFETHFHADFVSGHVDLSRATGAPIIYGPNANPSFEAIIAEDGQIFELGDIKIKVLHTPGHTMESACYLLLDENNTPKYLFSGDTLFLGDVGRPDLAQKAGHLTVEDLAGHLYDSLNNKIMPLPDDVIVYPAHGAGSACGKNMMKQNSDTLGHQKEMNYALRQPDKESFITEVLDGLTPPPLYFGMNVKMNRDGYEQIEDVLDKGKVALNPAEFESIANESNALILDVRNPEDFAKGFIPRSINIGLEGQFAPWVGALIVDVKTPLLLVTYPGKEEETSLRLSRVGFDNQLGHIGGGFQSWKDAGKEIDQVDRISSNPFIDELTTKGGVIF
;
A
#
# COMPACT_ATOMS: atom_id res chain seq x y z
N MET A 1 4.99 7.84 26.79
CA MET A 1 4.82 7.80 25.32
C MET A 1 5.29 6.45 24.76
N LYS A 2 4.55 5.86 23.83
CA LYS A 2 4.93 4.65 23.07
C LYS A 2 4.72 4.93 21.59
N VAL A 3 5.69 4.59 20.75
CA VAL A 3 5.57 4.58 19.28
C VAL A 3 5.86 3.17 18.80
N GLU A 4 4.97 2.59 18.03
CA GLU A 4 5.10 1.25 17.46
C GLU A 4 4.88 1.33 15.96
N GLN A 5 5.86 0.87 15.18
CA GLN A 5 5.70 0.69 13.74
C GLN A 5 5.05 -0.67 13.47
N ILE A 6 4.01 -0.68 12.66
CA ILE A 6 3.33 -1.87 12.16
C ILE A 6 3.71 -2.01 10.69
N TYR A 7 4.72 -2.85 10.43
CA TYR A 7 5.28 -2.98 9.09
C TYR A 7 4.70 -4.17 8.33
N THR A 8 4.24 -3.91 7.10
CA THR A 8 3.66 -4.91 6.20
C THR A 8 4.62 -5.20 5.04
N GLY A 9 5.40 -6.26 5.17
CA GLY A 9 6.51 -6.57 4.26
C GLY A 9 6.10 -6.77 2.79
N CYS A 10 4.91 -7.34 2.51
CA CYS A 10 4.46 -7.56 1.13
C CYS A 10 4.08 -6.27 0.35
N LEU A 11 3.90 -5.15 1.06
CA LEU A 11 3.68 -3.82 0.49
C LEU A 11 4.83 -2.87 0.81
N ALA A 12 5.80 -3.33 1.60
CA ALA A 12 6.86 -2.50 2.18
C ALA A 12 6.30 -1.24 2.88
N GLN A 13 5.11 -1.35 3.51
CA GLN A 13 4.35 -0.25 4.08
C GLN A 13 4.48 -0.23 5.60
N GLY A 14 4.67 0.97 6.18
CA GLY A 14 4.71 1.24 7.61
C GLY A 14 3.52 2.07 8.08
N ALA A 15 2.65 1.47 8.91
CA ALA A 15 1.66 2.20 9.70
C ALA A 15 2.21 2.45 11.09
N TYR A 16 1.67 3.45 11.80
CA TYR A 16 2.20 3.82 13.11
C TYR A 16 1.09 3.91 14.16
N TYR A 17 1.36 3.28 15.31
CA TYR A 17 0.54 3.34 16.51
C TYR A 17 1.27 4.17 17.55
N ILE A 18 0.68 5.31 17.95
CA ILE A 18 1.28 6.27 18.85
C ILE A 18 0.38 6.39 20.07
N LYS A 19 0.92 6.07 21.26
CA LYS A 19 0.17 6.14 22.53
C LYS A 19 0.81 7.12 23.49
N SER A 20 -0.03 7.98 24.09
CA SER A 20 0.31 8.80 25.25
C SER A 20 -0.86 8.75 26.24
N LYS A 21 -0.56 8.38 27.49
CA LYS A 21 -1.60 8.09 28.51
C LYS A 21 -2.61 7.04 27.99
N ASN A 22 -3.88 7.40 27.96
CA ASN A 22 -5.01 6.60 27.50
C ASN A 22 -5.51 7.02 26.10
N GLU A 23 -4.72 7.78 25.36
CA GLU A 23 -5.05 8.24 24.01
C GLU A 23 -4.08 7.66 22.98
N VAL A 24 -4.61 7.35 21.80
CA VAL A 24 -3.88 6.77 20.67
C VAL A 24 -4.11 7.58 19.40
N ALA A 25 -3.06 7.76 18.62
CA ALA A 25 -3.14 8.18 17.24
C ALA A 25 -2.63 7.06 16.33
N ILE A 26 -3.28 6.86 15.19
CA ILE A 26 -2.84 5.97 14.14
C ILE A 26 -2.43 6.81 12.94
N ILE A 27 -1.32 6.46 12.29
CA ILE A 27 -0.88 7.11 11.04
C ILE A 27 -0.82 6.07 9.94
N ASP A 28 -1.40 6.36 8.79
CA ASP A 28 -1.42 5.55 7.57
C ASP A 28 -1.85 4.09 7.81
N PRO A 29 -3.05 3.85 8.41
CA PRO A 29 -3.50 2.49 8.71
C PRO A 29 -3.69 1.67 7.45
N LEU A 30 -3.25 0.41 7.48
CA LEU A 30 -3.55 -0.55 6.43
C LEU A 30 -5.05 -0.88 6.39
N ARG A 31 -5.54 -1.45 5.27
CA ARG A 31 -6.97 -1.74 5.02
C ARG A 31 -7.65 -2.48 6.18
N GLU A 32 -7.01 -3.47 6.77
CA GLU A 32 -7.52 -4.18 7.95
C GLU A 32 -7.35 -3.38 9.24
N ILE A 33 -8.45 -3.12 9.91
CA ILE A 33 -8.45 -2.29 11.13
C ILE A 33 -8.25 -3.08 12.43
N LYS A 34 -8.49 -4.39 12.41
CA LYS A 34 -8.40 -5.26 13.59
C LYS A 34 -7.08 -5.14 14.36
N PRO A 35 -5.89 -5.10 13.72
CA PRO A 35 -4.62 -4.96 14.43
C PRO A 35 -4.52 -3.68 15.27
N TYR A 36 -5.17 -2.59 14.87
CA TYR A 36 -5.16 -1.32 15.61
C TYR A 36 -6.14 -1.35 16.79
N LEU A 37 -7.32 -1.93 16.60
CA LEU A 37 -8.34 -2.10 17.64
C LEU A 37 -7.81 -3.00 18.77
N GLU A 38 -7.23 -4.15 18.45
CA GLU A 38 -6.64 -5.08 19.44
C GLU A 38 -5.52 -4.43 20.25
N ARG A 39 -4.67 -3.59 19.61
CA ARG A 39 -3.63 -2.84 20.33
C ARG A 39 -4.21 -1.80 21.28
N SER A 40 -5.22 -1.07 20.82
CA SER A 40 -5.92 -0.07 21.61
C SER A 40 -6.58 -0.70 22.85
N GLU A 41 -7.26 -1.83 22.67
CA GLU A 41 -7.89 -2.59 23.74
C GLU A 41 -6.85 -3.15 24.74
N ARG A 42 -5.81 -3.83 24.24
CA ARG A 42 -4.70 -4.35 25.07
C ARG A 42 -4.04 -3.25 25.91
N ASP A 43 -3.87 -2.08 25.34
CA ASP A 43 -3.19 -0.97 26.00
C ASP A 43 -4.15 -0.12 26.85
N GLY A 44 -5.45 -0.46 26.93
CA GLY A 44 -6.49 0.26 27.68
C GLY A 44 -6.60 1.73 27.26
N ALA A 45 -6.45 2.01 25.96
CA ALA A 45 -6.40 3.36 25.42
C ALA A 45 -7.42 3.53 24.30
N LYS A 46 -7.86 4.77 24.05
CA LYS A 46 -8.85 5.10 23.00
C LYS A 46 -8.15 5.69 21.79
N ILE A 47 -8.47 5.20 20.60
CA ILE A 47 -8.05 5.85 19.35
C ILE A 47 -8.76 7.19 19.25
N LYS A 48 -7.97 8.26 19.29
CA LYS A 48 -8.43 9.65 19.30
C LYS A 48 -8.33 10.31 17.93
N TYR A 49 -7.31 9.93 17.14
CA TYR A 49 -7.03 10.49 15.83
C TYR A 49 -6.55 9.41 14.86
N ILE A 50 -6.92 9.59 13.58
CA ILE A 50 -6.44 8.82 12.45
C ILE A 50 -5.83 9.82 11.47
N PHE A 51 -4.53 9.76 11.26
CA PHE A 51 -3.79 10.63 10.36
C PHE A 51 -3.49 9.90 9.06
N GLU A 52 -3.66 10.57 7.94
CA GLU A 52 -3.19 10.14 6.63
C GLU A 52 -2.17 11.14 6.12
N THR A 53 -0.99 10.66 5.71
CA THR A 53 0.06 11.53 5.18
C THR A 53 -0.30 12.05 3.79
N HIS A 54 -1.00 11.27 3.00
CA HIS A 54 -1.48 11.61 1.67
C HIS A 54 -2.53 10.58 1.20
N PHE A 55 -3.11 10.75 0.01
CA PHE A 55 -3.91 9.69 -0.62
C PHE A 55 -2.99 8.64 -1.24
N HIS A 56 -2.77 7.54 -0.53
CA HIS A 56 -1.90 6.45 -0.96
C HIS A 56 -2.31 5.88 -2.33
N ALA A 57 -1.32 5.60 -3.17
CA ALA A 57 -1.53 5.04 -4.49
C ALA A 57 -1.34 3.51 -4.55
N ASP A 58 -0.45 2.99 -3.75
CA ASP A 58 -0.02 1.59 -3.79
C ASP A 58 -0.89 0.66 -2.92
N PHE A 59 -1.67 1.20 -1.97
CA PHE A 59 -2.63 0.45 -1.18
C PHE A 59 -3.88 1.26 -0.82
N VAL A 60 -4.94 0.57 -0.42
CA VAL A 60 -6.14 1.19 0.14
C VAL A 60 -5.99 1.24 1.66
N SER A 61 -5.98 2.45 2.22
CA SER A 61 -5.88 2.67 3.66
C SER A 61 -7.16 2.29 4.40
N GLY A 62 -7.05 1.93 5.68
CA GLY A 62 -8.17 1.57 6.56
C GLY A 62 -8.82 2.74 7.29
N HIS A 63 -8.50 3.97 6.94
CA HIS A 63 -8.91 5.18 7.66
C HIS A 63 -10.43 5.33 7.81
N VAL A 64 -11.20 5.04 6.74
CA VAL A 64 -12.68 5.15 6.78
C VAL A 64 -13.28 4.10 7.72
N ASP A 65 -12.84 2.84 7.60
CA ASP A 65 -13.35 1.76 8.45
C ASP A 65 -12.94 1.95 9.91
N LEU A 66 -11.71 2.40 10.16
CA LEU A 66 -11.22 2.68 11.50
C LEU A 66 -11.96 3.86 12.14
N SER A 67 -12.23 4.93 11.37
CA SER A 67 -13.03 6.07 11.83
C SER A 67 -14.45 5.64 12.18
N ARG A 68 -15.09 4.83 11.35
CA ARG A 68 -16.43 4.29 11.58
C ARG A 68 -16.49 3.41 12.83
N ALA A 69 -15.49 2.57 13.04
CA ALA A 69 -15.43 1.66 14.20
C ALA A 69 -15.14 2.37 15.53
N THR A 70 -14.41 3.49 15.51
CA THR A 70 -13.91 4.14 16.74
C THR A 70 -14.55 5.50 17.03
N GLY A 71 -15.16 6.13 16.03
CA GLY A 71 -15.61 7.52 16.07
C GLY A 71 -14.45 8.54 16.05
N ALA A 72 -13.21 8.10 15.80
CA ALA A 72 -12.08 9.00 15.71
C ALA A 72 -12.10 9.76 14.36
N PRO A 73 -11.83 11.08 14.35
CA PRO A 73 -11.75 11.85 13.13
C PRO A 73 -10.54 11.44 12.30
N ILE A 74 -10.73 11.47 10.97
CA ILE A 74 -9.65 11.34 9.99
C ILE A 74 -9.05 12.72 9.78
N ILE A 75 -7.72 12.81 9.72
CA ILE A 75 -6.97 14.06 9.58
C ILE A 75 -6.06 13.95 8.37
N TYR A 76 -6.19 14.90 7.47
CA TYR A 76 -5.29 15.11 6.33
C TYR A 76 -4.55 16.43 6.44
N GLY A 77 -3.47 16.56 5.71
CA GLY A 77 -2.77 17.82 5.50
C GLY A 77 -3.56 18.82 4.63
N PRO A 78 -3.03 20.04 4.46
CA PRO A 78 -3.63 21.06 3.59
C PRO A 78 -3.81 20.55 2.15
N ASN A 79 -4.79 21.12 1.44
CA ASN A 79 -5.15 20.79 0.06
C ASN A 79 -5.78 19.41 -0.17
N ALA A 80 -5.92 18.56 0.85
CA ALA A 80 -6.68 17.33 0.72
C ALA A 80 -8.16 17.64 0.46
N ASN A 81 -8.79 16.84 -0.39
CA ASN A 81 -10.22 17.00 -0.74
C ASN A 81 -10.90 15.62 -0.77
N PRO A 82 -11.07 14.96 0.39
CA PRO A 82 -11.77 13.70 0.48
C PRO A 82 -13.28 13.89 0.27
N SER A 83 -13.96 12.84 -0.22
CA SER A 83 -15.42 12.83 -0.41
C SER A 83 -16.19 12.40 0.85
N PHE A 84 -15.52 12.22 1.97
CA PHE A 84 -16.06 11.87 3.29
C PHE A 84 -15.65 12.94 4.32
N GLU A 85 -16.24 12.87 5.51
CA GLU A 85 -15.92 13.80 6.59
C GLU A 85 -14.48 13.57 7.11
N ALA A 86 -13.67 14.63 7.06
CA ALA A 86 -12.30 14.65 7.56
C ALA A 86 -11.91 16.05 8.03
N ILE A 87 -10.96 16.14 8.93
CA ILE A 87 -10.33 17.41 9.32
C ILE A 87 -9.20 17.68 8.33
N ILE A 88 -9.30 18.78 7.59
CA ILE A 88 -8.22 19.27 6.75
C ILE A 88 -7.41 20.25 7.59
N ALA A 89 -6.26 19.78 8.04
CA ALA A 89 -5.40 20.54 8.95
C ALA A 89 -4.65 21.67 8.22
N GLU A 90 -4.39 22.75 8.93
CA GLU A 90 -3.53 23.81 8.44
C GLU A 90 -2.03 23.46 8.65
N ASP A 91 -1.15 24.06 7.84
CA ASP A 91 0.30 23.92 8.06
C ASP A 91 0.69 24.49 9.43
N GLY A 92 1.39 23.69 10.21
CA GLY A 92 1.78 24.02 11.58
C GLY A 92 0.72 23.77 12.64
N GLN A 93 -0.48 23.29 12.27
CA GLN A 93 -1.51 22.94 13.25
C GLN A 93 -1.02 21.83 14.20
N ILE A 94 -1.44 21.94 15.47
CA ILE A 94 -1.03 21.01 16.54
C ILE A 94 -2.25 20.25 17.04
N PHE A 95 -2.09 18.93 17.15
CA PHE A 95 -3.05 18.01 17.78
C PHE A 95 -2.46 17.47 19.07
N GLU A 96 -3.18 17.62 20.18
CA GLU A 96 -2.77 17.13 21.49
C GLU A 96 -3.14 15.66 21.66
N LEU A 97 -2.18 14.84 22.13
CA LEU A 97 -2.35 13.43 22.40
C LEU A 97 -1.76 13.11 23.80
N GLY A 98 -2.59 13.04 24.83
CA GLY A 98 -2.13 12.89 26.19
C GLY A 98 -1.18 14.03 26.61
N ASP A 99 0.09 13.72 26.86
CA ASP A 99 1.13 14.71 27.21
C ASP A 99 2.00 15.13 26.02
N ILE A 100 1.76 14.56 24.84
CA ILE A 100 2.56 14.84 23.63
C ILE A 100 1.72 15.59 22.61
N LYS A 101 2.40 16.10 21.58
CA LYS A 101 1.77 16.86 20.50
C LYS A 101 2.20 16.32 19.14
N ILE A 102 1.30 16.36 18.20
CA ILE A 102 1.56 16.03 16.79
C ILE A 102 1.36 17.31 15.98
N LYS A 103 2.43 17.80 15.37
CA LYS A 103 2.42 19.00 14.53
C LYS A 103 2.39 18.61 13.06
N VAL A 104 1.47 19.21 12.32
CA VAL A 104 1.36 19.03 10.87
C VAL A 104 2.40 19.88 10.16
N LEU A 105 3.15 19.29 9.25
CA LEU A 105 4.05 19.96 8.32
C LEU A 105 3.55 19.71 6.91
N HIS A 106 3.03 20.73 6.24
CA HIS A 106 2.63 20.60 4.83
C HIS A 106 3.86 20.46 3.95
N THR A 107 3.97 19.36 3.23
CA THR A 107 5.15 18.98 2.43
C THR A 107 4.76 18.53 1.03
N PRO A 108 4.15 19.43 0.20
CA PRO A 108 3.75 19.10 -1.15
C PRO A 108 4.94 18.70 -2.02
N GLY A 109 4.66 17.85 -3.01
CA GLY A 109 5.65 17.41 -4.00
C GLY A 109 5.46 15.98 -4.47
N HIS A 110 5.46 15.00 -3.58
CA HIS A 110 4.99 13.65 -3.92
C HIS A 110 3.52 13.69 -4.33
N THR A 111 2.67 14.26 -3.48
CA THR A 111 1.34 14.75 -3.82
C THR A 111 1.17 16.19 -3.31
N MET A 112 0.13 16.90 -3.76
CA MET A 112 -0.06 18.29 -3.36
C MET A 112 -0.65 18.43 -1.95
N GLU A 113 -1.31 17.40 -1.44
CA GLU A 113 -1.84 17.32 -0.07
C GLU A 113 -0.87 16.66 0.90
N SER A 114 0.30 16.18 0.46
CA SER A 114 1.27 15.50 1.31
C SER A 114 1.61 16.30 2.56
N ALA A 115 1.61 15.62 3.70
CA ALA A 115 1.99 16.18 4.98
C ALA A 115 2.86 15.19 5.77
N CYS A 116 3.84 15.73 6.47
CA CYS A 116 4.56 15.00 7.51
C CYS A 116 3.96 15.33 8.88
N TYR A 117 4.04 14.39 9.80
CA TYR A 117 3.59 14.58 11.18
C TYR A 117 4.79 14.55 12.13
N LEU A 118 5.05 15.68 12.76
CA LEU A 118 6.16 15.83 13.71
C LEU A 118 5.66 15.63 15.14
N LEU A 119 6.13 14.58 15.80
CA LEU A 119 5.80 14.32 17.18
C LEU A 119 6.73 15.09 18.10
N LEU A 120 6.14 15.85 19.00
CA LEU A 120 6.80 16.62 20.07
C LEU A 120 6.52 15.94 21.41
N ASP A 121 7.55 15.84 22.25
CA ASP A 121 7.39 15.32 23.61
C ASP A 121 6.68 16.34 24.54
N GLU A 122 6.54 16.01 25.81
CA GLU A 122 5.94 16.88 26.85
C GLU A 122 6.65 18.23 27.02
N ASN A 123 7.89 18.33 26.60
CA ASN A 123 8.68 19.58 26.63
C ASN A 123 8.63 20.35 25.30
N ASN A 124 7.81 19.92 24.36
CA ASN A 124 7.72 20.40 22.98
C ASN A 124 9.03 20.17 22.17
N THR A 125 9.83 19.18 22.54
CA THR A 125 11.03 18.79 21.81
C THR A 125 10.65 17.83 20.66
N PRO A 126 11.08 18.08 19.41
CA PRO A 126 10.89 17.14 18.31
C PRO A 126 11.56 15.79 18.57
N LYS A 127 10.86 14.68 18.38
CA LYS A 127 11.38 13.33 18.60
C LYS A 127 11.25 12.42 17.39
N TYR A 128 10.09 12.44 16.74
CA TYR A 128 9.81 11.54 15.61
C TYR A 128 9.18 12.34 14.47
N LEU A 129 9.60 12.03 13.26
CA LEU A 129 9.02 12.54 12.02
C LEU A 129 8.38 11.38 11.27
N PHE A 130 7.07 11.35 11.17
CA PHE A 130 6.33 10.46 10.27
C PHE A 130 6.26 11.15 8.92
N SER A 131 7.17 10.76 8.04
CA SER A 131 7.44 11.54 6.83
C SER A 131 6.56 11.17 5.63
N GLY A 132 5.71 10.15 5.76
CA GLY A 132 4.94 9.66 4.62
C GLY A 132 5.88 9.32 3.46
N ASP A 133 5.48 9.76 2.27
CA ASP A 133 6.26 9.64 1.05
C ASP A 133 7.03 10.94 0.70
N THR A 134 7.12 11.90 1.64
CA THR A 134 7.97 13.08 1.45
C THR A 134 9.46 12.73 1.55
N LEU A 135 9.83 11.93 2.56
CA LEU A 135 11.20 11.51 2.80
C LEU A 135 11.24 10.03 3.16
N PHE A 136 11.93 9.24 2.37
CA PHE A 136 12.30 7.86 2.68
C PHE A 136 13.71 7.77 3.25
N LEU A 137 14.09 6.60 3.73
CA LEU A 137 15.47 6.36 4.13
C LEU A 137 16.32 6.10 2.88
N GLY A 138 17.25 7.01 2.61
CA GLY A 138 18.11 7.01 1.43
C GLY A 138 17.47 7.51 0.14
N ASP A 139 16.18 7.89 0.16
CA ASP A 139 15.41 8.29 -1.02
C ASP A 139 14.34 9.33 -0.67
N VAL A 140 13.55 9.74 -1.66
CA VAL A 140 12.35 10.58 -1.53
C VAL A 140 11.22 10.00 -2.38
N GLY A 141 9.98 10.36 -2.07
CA GLY A 141 8.83 9.93 -2.85
C GLY A 141 8.86 10.50 -4.27
N ARG A 142 8.48 9.66 -5.22
CA ARG A 142 8.42 10.04 -6.64
C ARG A 142 7.37 11.15 -6.88
N PRO A 143 7.70 12.23 -7.61
CA PRO A 143 6.79 13.36 -7.79
C PRO A 143 5.82 13.23 -8.97
N ASP A 144 5.85 12.13 -9.72
CA ASP A 144 5.08 11.97 -10.96
C ASP A 144 3.67 11.38 -10.78
N LEU A 145 3.25 11.06 -9.55
CA LEU A 145 1.94 10.45 -9.29
C LEU A 145 0.78 11.46 -9.33
N ALA A 146 1.03 12.72 -9.01
CA ALA A 146 0.00 13.76 -8.87
C ALA A 146 -0.27 14.59 -10.14
N GLN A 147 0.33 14.27 -11.28
CA GLN A 147 0.23 15.04 -12.53
C GLN A 147 -1.21 15.30 -13.03
N LYS A 148 -2.15 14.40 -12.71
CA LYS A 148 -3.54 14.51 -13.18
C LYS A 148 -4.41 15.43 -12.33
N ALA A 149 -3.93 15.92 -11.19
CA ALA A 149 -4.72 16.70 -10.23
C ALA A 149 -4.69 18.21 -10.46
N GLY A 150 -3.90 18.70 -11.42
CA GLY A 150 -3.78 20.12 -11.77
C GLY A 150 -2.80 20.30 -12.90
N HIS A 151 -2.74 21.45 -13.53
CA HIS A 151 -1.85 21.76 -14.66
C HIS A 151 -0.33 21.77 -14.29
N LEU A 152 0.07 21.03 -13.25
CA LEU A 152 1.44 20.95 -12.77
C LEU A 152 2.24 19.93 -13.59
N THR A 153 3.46 20.29 -13.93
CA THR A 153 4.42 19.36 -14.53
C THR A 153 5.10 18.50 -13.46
N VAL A 154 5.80 17.45 -13.87
CA VAL A 154 6.61 16.62 -12.96
C VAL A 154 7.70 17.45 -12.30
N GLU A 155 8.30 18.36 -13.08
CA GLU A 155 9.33 19.28 -12.62
C GLU A 155 8.80 20.26 -11.56
N ASP A 156 7.54 20.75 -11.73
CA ASP A 156 6.89 21.58 -10.71
C ASP A 156 6.72 20.81 -9.40
N LEU A 157 6.26 19.56 -9.48
CA LEU A 157 6.07 18.69 -8.31
C LEU A 157 7.42 18.35 -7.63
N ALA A 158 8.45 18.03 -8.40
CA ALA A 158 9.80 17.83 -7.87
C ALA A 158 10.34 19.11 -7.23
N GLY A 159 10.04 20.26 -7.82
CA GLY A 159 10.39 21.58 -7.27
C GLY A 159 9.67 21.87 -5.95
N HIS A 160 8.40 21.49 -5.78
CA HIS A 160 7.68 21.58 -4.52
C HIS A 160 8.27 20.64 -3.46
N LEU A 161 8.65 19.42 -3.86
CA LEU A 161 9.28 18.46 -2.96
C LEU A 161 10.62 19.01 -2.43
N TYR A 162 11.45 19.60 -3.30
CA TYR A 162 12.68 20.27 -2.88
C TYR A 162 12.42 21.35 -1.84
N ASP A 163 11.46 22.25 -2.10
CA ASP A 163 11.11 23.33 -1.16
C ASP A 163 10.59 22.78 0.17
N SER A 164 9.78 21.73 0.14
CA SER A 164 9.27 21.02 1.32
C SER A 164 10.40 20.45 2.17
N LEU A 165 11.32 19.73 1.55
CA LEU A 165 12.48 19.15 2.23
C LEU A 165 13.37 20.23 2.86
N ASN A 166 13.74 21.26 2.09
CA ASN A 166 14.68 22.28 2.57
C ASN A 166 14.06 23.22 3.60
N ASN A 167 12.78 23.58 3.48
CA ASN A 167 12.16 24.56 4.37
C ASN A 167 11.51 23.94 5.61
N LYS A 168 11.10 22.65 5.55
CA LYS A 168 10.36 22.01 6.64
C LYS A 168 11.13 20.89 7.33
N ILE A 169 11.89 20.10 6.59
CA ILE A 169 12.56 18.89 7.11
C ILE A 169 14.02 19.17 7.50
N MET A 170 14.80 19.76 6.60
CA MET A 170 16.22 20.04 6.86
C MET A 170 16.49 20.91 8.10
N PRO A 171 15.61 21.88 8.49
CA PRO A 171 15.81 22.66 9.72
C PRO A 171 15.55 21.88 11.03
N LEU A 172 14.98 20.68 10.98
CA LEU A 172 14.71 19.87 12.18
C LEU A 172 16.02 19.36 12.79
N PRO A 173 16.03 19.09 14.12
CA PRO A 173 17.21 18.54 14.80
C PRO A 173 17.65 17.18 14.24
N ASP A 174 18.95 16.93 14.26
CA ASP A 174 19.55 15.72 13.70
C ASP A 174 19.20 14.44 14.45
N ASP A 175 18.82 14.54 15.72
CA ASP A 175 18.41 13.41 16.57
C ASP A 175 16.94 13.00 16.39
N VAL A 176 16.19 13.70 15.55
CA VAL A 176 14.81 13.30 15.18
C VAL A 176 14.86 11.98 14.41
N ILE A 177 14.06 11.02 14.84
CA ILE A 177 13.92 9.72 14.15
C ILE A 177 12.91 9.87 13.02
N VAL A 178 13.33 9.51 11.81
CA VAL A 178 12.47 9.48 10.61
C VAL A 178 11.78 8.11 10.51
N TYR A 179 10.47 8.15 10.34
CA TYR A 179 9.58 7.02 10.12
C TYR A 179 8.81 7.22 8.81
N PRO A 180 9.27 6.65 7.68
CA PRO A 180 8.61 6.80 6.38
C PRO A 180 7.40 5.88 6.22
N ALA A 181 6.47 6.19 5.30
CA ALA A 181 5.37 5.28 4.97
C ALA A 181 5.83 4.03 4.24
N HIS A 182 6.97 4.09 3.54
CA HIS A 182 7.48 2.94 2.78
C HIS A 182 8.95 2.65 3.04
N GLY A 183 9.32 1.37 2.86
CA GLY A 183 10.68 0.87 2.89
C GLY A 183 11.11 0.24 1.57
N ALA A 184 12.27 -0.40 1.56
CA ALA A 184 12.84 -1.05 0.39
C ALA A 184 11.88 -2.07 -0.24
N GLY A 185 11.63 -1.92 -1.54
CA GLY A 185 10.75 -2.78 -2.34
C GLY A 185 9.41 -2.15 -2.71
N SER A 186 9.07 -0.96 -2.20
CA SER A 186 7.92 -0.19 -2.68
C SER A 186 8.20 0.46 -4.03
N ALA A 187 7.15 0.58 -4.86
CA ALA A 187 7.20 1.28 -6.15
C ALA A 187 7.15 2.82 -6.01
N CYS A 188 7.02 3.34 -4.79
CA CYS A 188 6.96 4.77 -4.50
C CYS A 188 8.34 5.46 -4.48
N GLY A 189 9.44 4.70 -4.47
CA GLY A 189 10.82 5.20 -4.54
C GLY A 189 11.71 4.30 -5.37
N LYS A 190 12.97 4.68 -5.56
CA LYS A 190 13.94 3.96 -6.41
C LYS A 190 15.12 3.36 -5.65
N ASN A 191 15.57 3.96 -4.56
CA ASN A 191 16.83 3.60 -3.86
C ASN A 191 16.71 3.53 -2.34
N MET A 192 15.58 3.05 -1.82
CA MET A 192 15.33 3.00 -0.38
C MET A 192 16.28 2.05 0.36
N MET A 193 16.72 2.46 1.53
CA MET A 193 17.49 1.63 2.47
C MET A 193 16.63 0.52 3.05
N LYS A 194 17.28 -0.52 3.57
CA LYS A 194 16.57 -1.69 4.16
C LYS A 194 16.04 -1.46 5.57
N GLN A 195 16.53 -0.43 6.25
CA GLN A 195 16.08 -0.06 7.59
C GLN A 195 14.67 0.49 7.55
N ASN A 196 13.95 0.40 8.67
CA ASN A 196 12.59 0.90 8.81
C ASN A 196 12.52 2.25 9.57
N SER A 197 13.63 2.71 10.13
CA SER A 197 13.79 4.03 10.75
C SER A 197 15.25 4.42 10.80
N ASP A 198 15.53 5.72 10.88
CA ASP A 198 16.89 6.26 10.99
C ASP A 198 16.85 7.68 11.57
N THR A 199 17.99 8.21 11.98
CA THR A 199 18.07 9.62 12.40
C THR A 199 18.06 10.56 11.20
N LEU A 200 17.46 11.73 11.37
CA LEU A 200 17.45 12.74 10.32
C LEU A 200 18.87 13.21 9.99
N GLY A 201 19.75 13.31 10.99
CA GLY A 201 21.16 13.66 10.77
C GLY A 201 21.86 12.68 9.83
N HIS A 202 21.66 11.37 10.02
CA HIS A 202 22.22 10.38 9.10
C HIS A 202 21.60 10.50 7.70
N GLN A 203 20.30 10.79 7.59
CA GLN A 203 19.68 11.02 6.29
C GLN A 203 20.22 12.26 5.59
N LYS A 204 20.51 13.36 6.32
CA LYS A 204 21.18 14.56 5.75
C LYS A 204 22.55 14.22 5.16
N GLU A 205 23.26 13.25 5.73
CA GLU A 205 24.58 12.82 5.26
C GLU A 205 24.51 11.79 4.11
N MET A 206 23.55 10.86 4.14
CA MET A 206 23.54 9.69 3.25
C MET A 206 22.51 9.75 2.13
N ASN A 207 21.39 10.47 2.32
CA ASN A 207 20.34 10.53 1.34
C ASN A 207 20.73 11.37 0.12
N TYR A 208 20.75 10.77 -1.06
CA TYR A 208 21.20 11.44 -2.28
C TYR A 208 20.39 12.70 -2.61
N ALA A 209 19.08 12.66 -2.33
CA ALA A 209 18.18 13.77 -2.63
C ALA A 209 18.43 14.99 -1.70
N LEU A 210 18.69 14.76 -0.41
CA LEU A 210 18.99 15.82 0.56
C LEU A 210 20.37 16.47 0.34
N ARG A 211 21.23 15.84 -0.44
CA ARG A 211 22.61 16.29 -0.71
C ARG A 211 22.76 17.08 -2.02
N GLN A 212 21.68 17.29 -2.74
CA GLN A 212 21.76 18.04 -4.00
C GLN A 212 22.13 19.51 -3.73
N PRO A 213 23.04 20.09 -4.52
CA PRO A 213 23.57 21.43 -4.26
C PRO A 213 22.52 22.54 -4.47
N ASP A 214 21.55 22.30 -5.34
CA ASP A 214 20.51 23.24 -5.70
C ASP A 214 19.25 22.53 -6.22
N LYS A 215 18.20 23.32 -6.46
CA LYS A 215 16.89 22.83 -6.88
C LYS A 215 16.91 22.18 -8.28
N GLU A 216 17.70 22.70 -9.20
CA GLU A 216 17.78 22.17 -10.57
C GLU A 216 18.45 20.79 -10.59
N SER A 217 19.54 20.64 -9.85
CA SER A 217 20.23 19.36 -9.65
C SER A 217 19.31 18.34 -8.97
N PHE A 218 18.55 18.76 -7.94
CA PHE A 218 17.58 17.91 -7.28
C PHE A 218 16.50 17.40 -8.23
N ILE A 219 15.87 18.29 -9.02
CA ILE A 219 14.83 17.94 -9.98
C ILE A 219 15.38 16.91 -10.98
N THR A 220 16.56 17.19 -11.54
CA THR A 220 17.20 16.29 -12.50
C THR A 220 17.43 14.89 -11.92
N GLU A 221 18.02 14.84 -10.74
CA GLU A 221 18.39 13.57 -10.07
C GLU A 221 17.16 12.75 -9.64
N VAL A 222 16.14 13.41 -9.08
CA VAL A 222 14.93 12.71 -8.61
C VAL A 222 14.12 12.17 -9.77
N LEU A 223 14.06 12.85 -10.90
CA LEU A 223 13.32 12.43 -12.09
C LEU A 223 14.07 11.39 -12.94
N ASP A 224 15.40 11.28 -12.80
CA ASP A 224 16.17 10.32 -13.59
C ASP A 224 15.80 8.87 -13.22
N GLY A 225 15.61 8.03 -14.25
CA GLY A 225 15.36 6.60 -14.10
C GLY A 225 13.98 6.24 -13.53
N LEU A 226 13.02 7.15 -13.44
CA LEU A 226 11.66 6.81 -13.02
C LEU A 226 10.98 5.90 -14.06
N THR A 227 10.54 4.73 -13.61
CA THR A 227 9.69 3.84 -14.40
C THR A 227 8.23 4.27 -14.33
N PRO A 228 7.40 4.00 -15.36
CA PRO A 228 5.95 4.28 -15.26
C PRO A 228 5.34 3.68 -13.98
N PRO A 229 4.44 4.41 -13.30
CA PRO A 229 3.78 3.89 -12.12
C PRO A 229 2.86 2.71 -12.46
N PRO A 230 2.63 1.78 -11.54
CA PRO A 230 1.66 0.70 -11.72
C PRO A 230 0.27 1.24 -12.08
N LEU A 231 -0.42 0.56 -12.99
CA LEU A 231 -1.69 1.06 -13.55
C LEU A 231 -2.82 1.20 -12.50
N TYR A 232 -2.82 0.35 -11.47
CA TYR A 232 -3.82 0.38 -10.41
C TYR A 232 -3.68 1.57 -9.44
N PHE A 233 -2.54 2.26 -9.42
CA PHE A 233 -2.28 3.38 -8.50
C PHE A 233 -3.36 4.46 -8.55
N GLY A 234 -3.78 4.88 -9.74
CA GLY A 234 -4.81 5.89 -9.89
C GLY A 234 -6.17 5.49 -9.32
N MET A 235 -6.48 4.18 -9.33
CA MET A 235 -7.72 3.67 -8.72
C MET A 235 -7.64 3.67 -7.20
N ASN A 236 -6.51 3.29 -6.62
CA ASN A 236 -6.33 3.32 -5.17
C ASN A 236 -6.36 4.75 -4.61
N VAL A 237 -5.69 5.71 -5.28
CA VAL A 237 -5.83 7.14 -4.94
C VAL A 237 -7.30 7.56 -4.92
N LYS A 238 -8.06 7.14 -5.95
CA LYS A 238 -9.50 7.45 -6.02
C LYS A 238 -10.27 6.81 -4.85
N MET A 239 -10.02 5.54 -4.52
CA MET A 239 -10.67 4.87 -3.39
C MET A 239 -10.31 5.55 -2.06
N ASN A 240 -9.06 5.87 -1.83
CA ASN A 240 -8.60 6.56 -0.62
C ASN A 240 -9.19 7.97 -0.48
N ARG A 241 -9.47 8.66 -1.58
CA ARG A 241 -10.08 9.99 -1.60
C ARG A 241 -11.60 9.94 -1.52
N ASP A 242 -12.24 9.04 -2.28
CA ASP A 242 -13.70 9.04 -2.45
C ASP A 242 -14.43 8.11 -1.47
N GLY A 243 -13.69 7.24 -0.77
CA GLY A 243 -14.22 6.17 0.08
C GLY A 243 -14.39 4.87 -0.69
N TYR A 244 -14.66 3.81 0.06
CA TYR A 244 -14.70 2.42 -0.41
C TYR A 244 -15.69 1.59 0.42
N GLU A 245 -15.99 0.37 -0.05
CA GLU A 245 -16.83 -0.59 0.64
C GLU A 245 -16.16 -1.06 1.95
N GLN A 246 -16.94 -1.36 3.01
CA GLN A 246 -16.40 -1.84 4.27
C GLN A 246 -15.62 -3.14 4.08
N ILE A 247 -14.49 -3.25 4.77
CA ILE A 247 -13.63 -4.43 4.62
C ILE A 247 -14.34 -5.73 5.01
N GLU A 248 -15.20 -5.70 6.01
CA GLU A 248 -15.98 -6.87 6.45
C GLU A 248 -16.89 -7.37 5.34
N ASP A 249 -17.61 -6.48 4.64
CA ASP A 249 -18.50 -6.83 3.53
C ASP A 249 -17.72 -7.45 2.35
N VAL A 250 -16.54 -6.92 2.07
CA VAL A 250 -15.65 -7.45 1.01
C VAL A 250 -15.14 -8.84 1.38
N LEU A 251 -14.68 -9.01 2.63
CA LEU A 251 -14.21 -10.31 3.12
C LEU A 251 -15.33 -11.36 3.13
N ASP A 252 -16.54 -10.97 3.50
CA ASP A 252 -17.69 -11.88 3.50
C ASP A 252 -18.05 -12.37 2.08
N LYS A 253 -17.94 -11.51 1.07
CA LYS A 253 -18.06 -11.92 -0.34
C LYS A 253 -16.96 -12.90 -0.74
N GLY A 254 -15.71 -12.60 -0.44
CA GLY A 254 -14.56 -13.45 -0.75
C GLY A 254 -14.60 -14.81 -0.08
N LYS A 255 -15.25 -14.92 1.09
CA LYS A 255 -15.42 -16.17 1.87
C LYS A 255 -16.55 -17.07 1.35
N VAL A 256 -17.36 -16.64 0.39
CA VAL A 256 -18.43 -17.47 -0.16
C VAL A 256 -17.83 -18.70 -0.84
N ALA A 257 -18.10 -19.87 -0.25
CA ALA A 257 -17.65 -21.16 -0.80
C ALA A 257 -18.63 -21.66 -1.86
N LEU A 258 -18.17 -21.78 -3.09
CA LEU A 258 -18.95 -22.23 -4.25
C LEU A 258 -18.62 -23.69 -4.56
N ASN A 259 -19.63 -24.52 -4.82
CA ASN A 259 -19.35 -25.83 -5.35
C ASN A 259 -18.89 -25.75 -6.82
N PRO A 260 -18.28 -26.79 -7.41
CA PRO A 260 -17.72 -26.73 -8.76
C PRO A 260 -18.71 -26.33 -9.87
N ALA A 261 -20.01 -26.66 -9.73
CA ALA A 261 -21.01 -26.28 -10.71
C ALA A 261 -21.42 -24.81 -10.60
N GLU A 262 -21.58 -24.30 -9.37
CA GLU A 262 -21.84 -22.88 -9.10
C GLU A 262 -20.65 -22.01 -9.56
N PHE A 263 -19.44 -22.43 -9.23
CA PHE A 263 -18.22 -21.74 -9.63
C PHE A 263 -18.11 -21.59 -11.15
N GLU A 264 -18.34 -22.70 -11.88
CA GLU A 264 -18.33 -22.71 -13.35
C GLU A 264 -19.44 -21.83 -13.94
N SER A 265 -20.66 -21.89 -13.39
CA SER A 265 -21.78 -21.04 -13.84
C SER A 265 -21.45 -19.57 -13.69
N ILE A 266 -20.97 -19.15 -12.51
CA ILE A 266 -20.60 -17.77 -12.25
C ILE A 266 -19.43 -17.33 -13.16
N ALA A 267 -18.41 -18.18 -13.33
CA ALA A 267 -17.29 -17.88 -14.22
C ALA A 267 -17.73 -17.62 -15.67
N ASN A 268 -18.72 -18.39 -16.14
CA ASN A 268 -19.24 -18.25 -17.51
C ASN A 268 -20.20 -17.05 -17.68
N GLU A 269 -21.01 -16.76 -16.66
CA GLU A 269 -22.06 -15.73 -16.74
C GLU A 269 -21.55 -14.32 -16.44
N SER A 270 -20.62 -14.18 -15.49
CA SER A 270 -20.11 -12.88 -15.03
C SER A 270 -18.84 -12.42 -15.77
N ASN A 271 -18.27 -13.24 -16.64
CA ASN A 271 -16.95 -13.01 -17.24
C ASN A 271 -15.86 -12.77 -16.17
N ALA A 272 -16.00 -13.43 -15.01
CA ALA A 272 -15.04 -13.28 -13.93
C ALA A 272 -13.68 -13.87 -14.29
N LEU A 273 -12.63 -13.20 -13.86
CA LEU A 273 -11.28 -13.72 -13.93
C LEU A 273 -11.09 -14.76 -12.83
N ILE A 274 -10.69 -15.97 -13.19
CA ILE A 274 -10.33 -17.01 -12.24
C ILE A 274 -8.87 -16.76 -11.82
N LEU A 275 -8.69 -16.38 -10.57
CA LEU A 275 -7.38 -16.14 -9.97
C LEU A 275 -6.97 -17.32 -9.10
N ASP A 276 -6.00 -18.09 -9.57
CA ASP A 276 -5.41 -19.19 -8.80
C ASP A 276 -4.20 -18.69 -8.03
N VAL A 277 -4.30 -18.72 -6.69
CA VAL A 277 -3.26 -18.21 -5.79
C VAL A 277 -2.38 -19.31 -5.21
N ARG A 278 -2.51 -20.54 -5.69
CA ARG A 278 -1.65 -21.65 -5.29
C ARG A 278 -0.20 -21.45 -5.75
N ASN A 279 0.67 -22.25 -5.21
CA ASN A 279 2.07 -22.29 -5.66
C ASN A 279 2.13 -22.56 -7.17
N PRO A 280 2.99 -21.88 -7.94
CA PRO A 280 3.14 -22.09 -9.39
C PRO A 280 3.45 -23.53 -9.80
N GLU A 281 4.12 -24.32 -8.96
CA GLU A 281 4.40 -25.72 -9.22
C GLU A 281 3.15 -26.60 -9.13
N ASP A 282 2.24 -26.28 -8.21
CA ASP A 282 0.96 -27.00 -8.08
C ASP A 282 -0.03 -26.57 -9.16
N PHE A 283 0.00 -25.26 -9.52
CA PHE A 283 -0.74 -24.76 -10.67
C PHE A 283 -0.34 -25.48 -11.96
N ALA A 284 0.95 -25.59 -12.25
CA ALA A 284 1.45 -26.24 -13.46
C ALA A 284 1.00 -27.70 -13.61
N LYS A 285 0.85 -28.44 -12.50
CA LYS A 285 0.37 -29.84 -12.48
C LYS A 285 -1.12 -29.99 -12.80
N GLY A 286 -1.87 -28.89 -12.72
CA GLY A 286 -3.30 -28.86 -13.06
C GLY A 286 -3.98 -27.61 -12.53
N PHE A 287 -4.78 -26.97 -13.38
CA PHE A 287 -5.52 -25.75 -13.05
C PHE A 287 -6.87 -25.70 -13.78
N ILE A 288 -7.77 -24.85 -13.31
CA ILE A 288 -9.06 -24.58 -13.97
C ILE A 288 -8.78 -23.82 -15.28
N PRO A 289 -9.30 -24.27 -16.43
CA PRO A 289 -9.09 -23.58 -17.70
C PRO A 289 -9.40 -22.08 -17.64
N ARG A 290 -8.61 -21.27 -18.33
CA ARG A 290 -8.69 -19.79 -18.35
C ARG A 290 -8.30 -19.10 -17.04
N SER A 291 -7.81 -19.82 -16.03
CA SER A 291 -7.29 -19.18 -14.83
C SER A 291 -5.90 -18.57 -15.06
N ILE A 292 -5.60 -17.51 -14.31
CA ILE A 292 -4.24 -16.99 -14.19
C ILE A 292 -3.68 -17.35 -12.81
N ASN A 293 -2.38 -17.56 -12.73
CA ASN A 293 -1.71 -17.87 -11.47
C ASN A 293 -0.88 -16.69 -10.97
N ILE A 294 -1.21 -16.24 -9.77
CA ILE A 294 -0.38 -15.30 -9.00
C ILE A 294 -0.29 -15.89 -7.59
N GLY A 295 0.84 -16.52 -7.27
CA GLY A 295 1.02 -17.20 -5.97
C GLY A 295 0.85 -16.25 -4.78
N LEU A 296 0.16 -16.72 -3.73
CA LEU A 296 -0.17 -15.89 -2.56
C LEU A 296 1.07 -15.42 -1.78
N GLU A 297 2.18 -16.15 -1.87
CA GLU A 297 3.40 -15.79 -1.16
C GLU A 297 4.15 -14.62 -1.81
N GLY A 298 5.00 -13.95 -1.03
CA GLY A 298 5.81 -12.83 -1.50
C GLY A 298 5.01 -11.56 -1.82
N GLN A 299 5.31 -10.95 -2.95
CA GLN A 299 4.70 -9.68 -3.39
C GLN A 299 3.37 -9.90 -4.14
N PHE A 300 2.50 -10.73 -3.63
CA PHE A 300 1.22 -11.08 -4.26
C PHE A 300 0.40 -9.83 -4.65
N ALA A 301 0.14 -8.92 -3.69
CA ALA A 301 -0.71 -7.76 -3.92
C ALA A 301 -0.16 -6.81 -5.01
N PRO A 302 1.13 -6.41 -5.01
CA PRO A 302 1.74 -5.68 -6.12
C PRO A 302 1.63 -6.38 -7.47
N TRP A 303 1.84 -7.71 -7.51
CA TRP A 303 1.69 -8.47 -8.75
C TRP A 303 0.26 -8.51 -9.28
N VAL A 304 -0.73 -8.67 -8.38
CA VAL A 304 -2.14 -8.59 -8.76
C VAL A 304 -2.43 -7.22 -9.38
N GLY A 305 -2.02 -6.13 -8.73
CA GLY A 305 -2.22 -4.77 -9.22
C GLY A 305 -1.50 -4.49 -10.54
N ALA A 306 -0.34 -5.11 -10.78
CA ALA A 306 0.40 -4.94 -12.03
C ALA A 306 -0.20 -5.72 -13.22
N LEU A 307 -0.74 -6.91 -12.97
CA LEU A 307 -1.24 -7.82 -14.02
C LEU A 307 -2.74 -7.69 -14.29
N ILE A 308 -3.54 -7.38 -13.25
CA ILE A 308 -4.99 -7.16 -13.38
C ILE A 308 -5.24 -5.65 -13.35
N VAL A 309 -5.33 -5.06 -14.53
CA VAL A 309 -5.32 -3.59 -14.72
C VAL A 309 -6.51 -2.88 -14.06
N ASP A 310 -7.69 -3.52 -14.04
CA ASP A 310 -8.91 -2.92 -13.49
C ASP A 310 -9.27 -3.56 -12.15
N VAL A 311 -9.20 -2.78 -11.08
CA VAL A 311 -9.59 -3.21 -9.72
C VAL A 311 -11.07 -3.63 -9.60
N LYS A 312 -11.91 -3.24 -10.58
CA LYS A 312 -13.32 -3.65 -10.65
C LYS A 312 -13.53 -5.01 -11.30
N THR A 313 -12.48 -5.64 -11.83
CA THR A 313 -12.57 -6.97 -12.41
C THR A 313 -13.20 -7.94 -11.43
N PRO A 314 -14.31 -8.62 -11.79
CA PRO A 314 -14.89 -9.64 -10.92
C PRO A 314 -13.93 -10.83 -10.82
N LEU A 315 -13.63 -11.26 -9.58
CA LEU A 315 -12.67 -12.31 -9.28
C LEU A 315 -13.36 -13.55 -8.68
N LEU A 316 -13.01 -14.71 -9.20
CA LEU A 316 -13.27 -16.01 -8.59
C LEU A 316 -11.94 -16.62 -8.14
N LEU A 317 -11.88 -17.10 -6.89
CA LEU A 317 -10.63 -17.47 -6.26
C LEU A 317 -10.43 -18.98 -6.20
N VAL A 318 -9.22 -19.43 -6.54
CA VAL A 318 -8.73 -20.80 -6.31
C VAL A 318 -7.60 -20.74 -5.30
N THR A 319 -7.88 -21.21 -4.09
CA THR A 319 -6.96 -21.13 -2.94
C THR A 319 -6.61 -22.52 -2.42
N TYR A 320 -5.59 -22.61 -1.56
CA TYR A 320 -5.49 -23.73 -0.65
C TYR A 320 -6.57 -23.62 0.45
N PRO A 321 -7.15 -24.76 0.92
CA PRO A 321 -8.06 -24.72 2.05
C PRO A 321 -7.46 -24.00 3.27
N GLY A 322 -8.21 -23.04 3.83
CA GLY A 322 -7.80 -22.22 4.96
C GLY A 322 -7.01 -20.95 4.57
N LYS A 323 -6.84 -20.67 3.26
CA LYS A 323 -6.18 -19.44 2.75
C LYS A 323 -7.15 -18.44 2.12
N GLU A 324 -8.43 -18.69 2.19
CA GLU A 324 -9.48 -17.89 1.55
C GLU A 324 -9.52 -16.47 2.12
N GLU A 325 -9.55 -16.35 3.44
CA GLU A 325 -9.59 -15.04 4.13
C GLU A 325 -8.30 -14.24 3.90
N GLU A 326 -7.14 -14.88 4.01
CA GLU A 326 -5.86 -14.23 3.71
C GLU A 326 -5.81 -13.72 2.27
N THR A 327 -6.29 -14.52 1.32
CA THR A 327 -6.34 -14.14 -0.10
C THR A 327 -7.24 -12.94 -0.31
N SER A 328 -8.47 -13.00 0.20
CA SER A 328 -9.44 -11.91 0.11
C SER A 328 -8.91 -10.62 0.71
N LEU A 329 -8.33 -10.69 1.91
CA LEU A 329 -7.73 -9.53 2.58
C LEU A 329 -6.59 -8.91 1.77
N ARG A 330 -5.68 -9.74 1.25
CA ARG A 330 -4.53 -9.21 0.48
C ARG A 330 -4.92 -8.61 -0.85
N LEU A 331 -6.00 -9.07 -1.47
CA LEU A 331 -6.62 -8.45 -2.64
C LEU A 331 -7.21 -7.07 -2.29
N SER A 332 -7.94 -7.01 -1.17
CA SER A 332 -8.56 -5.75 -0.72
C SER A 332 -7.56 -4.67 -0.37
N ARG A 333 -6.34 -5.03 0.08
CA ARG A 333 -5.26 -4.06 0.34
C ARG A 333 -4.88 -3.24 -0.89
N VAL A 334 -5.10 -3.79 -2.09
CA VAL A 334 -4.81 -3.12 -3.36
C VAL A 334 -6.08 -2.84 -4.18
N GLY A 335 -7.25 -2.82 -3.52
CA GLY A 335 -8.50 -2.34 -4.06
C GLY A 335 -9.31 -3.34 -4.88
N PHE A 336 -8.92 -4.63 -4.93
CA PHE A 336 -9.68 -5.68 -5.63
C PHE A 336 -10.82 -6.22 -4.77
N ASP A 337 -11.86 -5.40 -4.60
CA ASP A 337 -13.00 -5.68 -3.72
C ASP A 337 -14.13 -6.47 -4.41
N ASN A 338 -14.11 -6.58 -5.75
CA ASN A 338 -15.14 -7.29 -6.50
C ASN A 338 -14.90 -8.82 -6.54
N GLN A 339 -14.90 -9.43 -5.36
CA GLN A 339 -14.70 -10.87 -5.18
C GLN A 339 -16.05 -11.58 -5.16
N LEU A 340 -16.24 -12.60 -6.01
CA LEU A 340 -17.49 -13.33 -6.16
C LEU A 340 -17.52 -14.64 -5.34
N GLY A 341 -16.43 -14.97 -4.66
CA GLY A 341 -16.28 -16.18 -3.87
C GLY A 341 -15.08 -17.02 -4.29
N HIS A 342 -14.97 -18.21 -3.70
CA HIS A 342 -13.88 -19.14 -3.96
C HIS A 342 -14.41 -20.55 -4.21
N ILE A 343 -13.62 -21.41 -4.87
CA ILE A 343 -13.94 -22.82 -5.02
C ILE A 343 -13.87 -23.54 -3.67
N GLY A 344 -15.01 -24.01 -3.16
CA GLY A 344 -15.11 -24.73 -1.90
C GLY A 344 -14.34 -26.06 -1.97
N GLY A 345 -13.46 -26.30 -0.99
CA GLY A 345 -12.56 -27.47 -0.99
C GLY A 345 -11.35 -27.34 -1.90
N GLY A 346 -11.12 -26.14 -2.47
CA GLY A 346 -9.96 -25.83 -3.31
C GLY A 346 -9.98 -26.54 -4.67
N PHE A 347 -8.89 -26.52 -5.38
CA PHE A 347 -8.75 -27.15 -6.71
C PHE A 347 -9.09 -28.65 -6.72
N GLN A 348 -8.85 -29.34 -5.61
CA GLN A 348 -9.15 -30.78 -5.55
C GLN A 348 -10.64 -31.06 -5.73
N SER A 349 -11.55 -30.24 -5.18
CA SER A 349 -13.01 -30.42 -5.36
C SER A 349 -13.44 -30.27 -6.83
N TRP A 350 -12.79 -29.38 -7.57
CA TRP A 350 -13.00 -29.22 -9.02
C TRP A 350 -12.63 -30.50 -9.78
N LYS A 351 -11.45 -31.04 -9.46
CA LYS A 351 -10.96 -32.30 -10.04
C LYS A 351 -11.85 -33.50 -9.70
N ASP A 352 -12.27 -33.61 -8.44
CA ASP A 352 -13.12 -34.73 -7.97
C ASP A 352 -14.52 -34.67 -8.59
N ALA A 353 -14.98 -33.49 -8.98
CA ALA A 353 -16.22 -33.30 -9.74
C ALA A 353 -16.09 -33.66 -11.23
N GLY A 354 -14.94 -34.14 -11.69
CA GLY A 354 -14.70 -34.56 -13.07
C GLY A 354 -14.71 -33.40 -14.07
N LYS A 355 -14.48 -32.18 -13.60
CA LYS A 355 -14.41 -30.98 -14.45
C LYS A 355 -13.13 -30.95 -15.27
N GLU A 356 -13.16 -30.22 -16.41
CA GLU A 356 -12.01 -30.02 -17.27
C GLU A 356 -10.86 -29.34 -16.52
N ILE A 357 -9.64 -29.81 -16.74
CA ILE A 357 -8.41 -29.24 -16.19
C ILE A 357 -7.40 -29.07 -17.32
N ASP A 358 -6.65 -27.97 -17.22
CA ASP A 358 -5.43 -27.75 -18.04
C ASP A 358 -4.17 -27.98 -17.19
N GLN A 359 -3.07 -28.18 -17.87
CA GLN A 359 -1.75 -28.29 -17.25
C GLN A 359 -0.69 -27.67 -18.17
N VAL A 360 0.46 -27.28 -17.60
CA VAL A 360 1.59 -26.80 -18.38
C VAL A 360 2.83 -27.59 -17.98
N ASP A 361 3.58 -28.02 -18.99
CA ASP A 361 4.85 -28.68 -18.78
C ASP A 361 5.93 -27.64 -18.44
N ARG A 362 6.71 -27.92 -17.42
CA ARG A 362 7.87 -27.12 -17.06
C ARG A 362 9.12 -27.77 -17.58
N ILE A 363 9.89 -27.05 -18.34
CA ILE A 363 11.14 -27.50 -18.90
C ILE A 363 12.30 -26.66 -18.35
N SER A 364 13.41 -27.27 -18.02
CA SER A 364 14.63 -26.55 -17.66
C SER A 364 15.33 -26.01 -18.89
N SER A 365 16.22 -25.01 -18.73
CA SER A 365 16.85 -24.29 -19.83
C SER A 365 17.58 -25.18 -20.85
N ASN A 366 18.28 -26.22 -20.41
CA ASN A 366 19.04 -27.09 -21.34
C ASN A 366 18.12 -27.93 -22.25
N PRO A 367 17.14 -28.73 -21.71
CA PRO A 367 16.17 -29.40 -22.56
C PRO A 367 15.34 -28.46 -23.43
N PHE A 368 15.07 -27.23 -22.97
CA PHE A 368 14.34 -26.22 -23.73
C PHE A 368 15.11 -25.77 -24.98
N ILE A 369 16.43 -25.55 -24.88
CA ILE A 369 17.30 -25.22 -26.01
C ILE A 369 17.31 -26.37 -27.02
N ASP A 370 17.40 -27.61 -26.55
CA ASP A 370 17.40 -28.80 -27.40
C ASP A 370 16.05 -28.98 -28.14
N GLU A 371 14.93 -28.73 -27.48
CA GLU A 371 13.60 -28.75 -28.10
C GLU A 371 13.42 -27.65 -29.14
N LEU A 372 13.84 -26.42 -28.85
CA LEU A 372 13.79 -25.31 -29.80
C LEU A 372 14.58 -25.60 -31.07
N THR A 373 15.78 -26.21 -30.94
CA THR A 373 16.64 -26.56 -32.07
C THR A 373 16.09 -27.71 -32.88
N THR A 374 15.38 -28.66 -32.26
CA THR A 374 14.89 -29.88 -32.94
C THR A 374 13.47 -29.77 -33.46
N LYS A 375 12.58 -29.09 -32.77
CA LYS A 375 11.15 -28.99 -33.14
C LYS A 375 10.73 -27.65 -33.71
N GLY A 376 11.57 -26.64 -33.57
CA GLY A 376 11.23 -25.26 -33.89
C GLY A 376 10.21 -24.70 -32.85
N GLY A 377 10.26 -23.43 -32.58
CA GLY A 377 9.32 -22.76 -31.67
C GLY A 377 9.50 -21.25 -31.74
N VAL A 378 8.50 -20.54 -31.27
CA VAL A 378 8.57 -19.09 -31.07
C VAL A 378 8.65 -18.82 -29.57
N ILE A 379 9.63 -18.04 -29.16
CA ILE A 379 9.74 -17.53 -27.81
C ILE A 379 9.01 -16.18 -27.81
N PHE A 380 8.02 -16.03 -26.94
CA PHE A 380 7.28 -14.78 -26.73
C PHE A 380 7.84 -14.04 -25.53
#